data_699462274ac64516e4602dead2de9b8b
#
_entry.id   699462274ac64516e4602dead2de9b8b
#
_cell.length_a   1.000
_cell.length_b   1.000
_cell.length_c   1.000
_cell.angle_alpha   90.00
_cell.angle_beta   90.00
_cell.angle_gamma   90.00
#
_symmetry.space_group_name_H-M   'P 1'
#
loop_
_entity.id
_entity.type
_entity.pdbx_description
1 polymer ?
#
loop_
_entity_poly.entity_id
_entity_poly.type
_entity_poly.pdbx_seq_one_letter_code
_entity_poly.pdbx_strand_id
1 'polypeptide(L)'
;MRPAFITCVILLLFSSTETFAEDFEKTEYKADSARTLQYALLEPQKVEAGKKYPLLLSLHGAGGRGNKNWERNCLANKILSGREMRSQYPCFILAPTVSKQGSWKSESMDDVLELVEKLLKKLPIDPDRVYVTGQSMGGGGTYEAMARKPELFAAGVPVCGGNKVENAKKIAAIPIWAFHGEKDRVVHVERGREMIEAIKKAGGKPRYSELPGVRHNSWTPAYKNQEMWKWLFSQKRTKTKSS
;
A
#
# COMPACT_ATOMS: atom_id res chain seq x y z
N MET A 1 -17.00 69.13 -7.94
CA MET A 1 -17.37 67.88 -7.20
C MET A 1 -17.10 66.71 -8.10
N ARG A 2 -16.11 65.88 -7.79
CA ARG A 2 -15.81 64.62 -8.49
C ARG A 2 -16.29 63.44 -7.62
N PRO A 3 -17.03 62.47 -8.13
CA PRO A 3 -17.43 61.32 -7.35
C PRO A 3 -16.25 60.32 -7.16
N ALA A 4 -16.05 59.91 -5.93
CA ALA A 4 -15.07 58.87 -5.56
C ALA A 4 -15.67 57.49 -5.90
N PHE A 5 -14.98 56.72 -6.76
CA PHE A 5 -15.27 55.34 -7.01
C PHE A 5 -14.66 54.49 -5.87
N ILE A 6 -15.49 53.87 -5.05
CA ILE A 6 -15.05 52.87 -4.07
C ILE A 6 -14.99 51.54 -4.81
N THR A 7 -13.75 51.07 -5.07
CA THR A 7 -13.52 49.74 -5.62
C THR A 7 -13.62 48.72 -4.49
N CYS A 8 -14.70 47.98 -4.46
CA CYS A 8 -14.89 46.85 -3.51
C CYS A 8 -14.07 45.66 -3.99
N VAL A 9 -12.96 45.41 -3.33
CA VAL A 9 -12.13 44.20 -3.57
C VAL A 9 -12.80 43.04 -2.82
N ILE A 10 -13.51 42.19 -3.52
CA ILE A 10 -14.04 40.93 -2.99
C ILE A 10 -12.87 39.94 -2.88
N LEU A 11 -12.36 39.75 -1.67
CA LEU A 11 -11.43 38.66 -1.35
C LEU A 11 -12.21 37.35 -1.39
N LEU A 12 -12.10 36.61 -2.49
CA LEU A 12 -12.55 35.23 -2.56
C LEU A 12 -11.59 34.36 -1.73
N LEU A 13 -11.97 34.11 -0.47
CA LEU A 13 -11.36 33.07 0.35
C LEU A 13 -11.72 31.71 -0.28
N PHE A 14 -10.80 31.17 -1.08
CA PHE A 14 -10.84 29.75 -1.44
C PHE A 14 -10.60 28.93 -0.18
N SER A 15 -11.67 28.53 0.48
CA SER A 15 -11.64 27.45 1.47
C SER A 15 -11.28 26.18 0.70
N SER A 16 -10.03 25.77 0.75
CA SER A 16 -9.61 24.44 0.31
C SER A 16 -10.12 23.42 1.33
N THR A 17 -11.38 23.05 1.23
CA THR A 17 -11.84 21.80 1.85
C THR A 17 -11.12 20.68 1.11
N GLU A 18 -10.11 20.09 1.76
CA GLU A 18 -9.51 18.85 1.32
C GLU A 18 -10.61 17.77 1.31
N THR A 19 -11.25 17.55 0.18
CA THR A 19 -12.17 16.44 -0.04
C THR A 19 -11.37 15.16 -0.11
N PHE A 20 -11.17 14.52 1.07
CA PHE A 20 -10.60 13.20 1.17
C PHE A 20 -11.66 12.15 0.86
N ALA A 21 -11.33 11.18 0.02
CA ALA A 21 -12.03 9.92 -0.16
C ALA A 21 -13.24 9.88 -1.11
N GLU A 22 -13.52 10.89 -1.91
CA GLU A 22 -14.54 10.77 -2.97
C GLU A 22 -14.09 9.94 -4.18
N ASP A 23 -12.77 9.63 -4.26
CA ASP A 23 -12.18 9.03 -5.45
C ASP A 23 -12.01 7.49 -5.38
N PHE A 24 -12.22 6.86 -4.21
CA PHE A 24 -12.18 5.39 -4.09
C PHE A 24 -13.54 4.79 -4.48
N GLU A 25 -13.58 4.08 -5.59
CA GLU A 25 -14.75 3.29 -5.97
C GLU A 25 -14.78 1.98 -5.17
N LYS A 26 -15.86 1.75 -4.40
CA LYS A 26 -16.09 0.53 -3.63
C LYS A 26 -16.95 -0.44 -4.42
N THR A 27 -16.48 -1.67 -4.51
CA THR A 27 -17.17 -2.72 -5.24
C THR A 27 -16.82 -4.10 -4.67
N GLU A 28 -17.37 -5.12 -5.30
CA GLU A 28 -17.19 -6.51 -4.88
C GLU A 28 -16.58 -7.32 -6.01
N TYR A 29 -15.78 -8.29 -5.62
CA TYR A 29 -15.21 -9.29 -6.49
C TYR A 29 -15.63 -10.68 -6.03
N LYS A 30 -16.23 -11.46 -6.91
CA LYS A 30 -16.53 -12.87 -6.66
C LYS A 30 -15.33 -13.69 -7.13
N ALA A 31 -14.61 -14.25 -6.18
CA ALA A 31 -13.43 -15.07 -6.44
C ALA A 31 -13.81 -16.46 -6.98
N ASP A 32 -12.87 -17.11 -7.63
CA ASP A 32 -13.05 -18.49 -8.13
C ASP A 32 -13.32 -19.47 -6.97
N SER A 33 -12.93 -19.13 -5.75
CA SER A 33 -13.28 -19.82 -4.50
C SER A 33 -14.75 -19.68 -4.07
N ALA A 34 -15.58 -18.96 -4.86
CA ALA A 34 -16.94 -18.54 -4.54
C ALA A 34 -17.10 -17.55 -3.37
N ARG A 35 -16.00 -17.11 -2.71
CA ARG A 35 -16.03 -16.04 -1.71
C ARG A 35 -16.21 -14.69 -2.38
N THR A 36 -16.90 -13.77 -1.69
CA THR A 36 -17.02 -12.37 -2.12
C THR A 36 -16.02 -11.52 -1.36
N LEU A 37 -15.12 -10.87 -2.09
CA LEU A 37 -14.13 -9.92 -1.58
C LEU A 37 -14.62 -8.50 -1.84
N GLN A 38 -14.79 -7.70 -0.81
CA GLN A 38 -15.01 -6.26 -0.96
C GLN A 38 -13.68 -5.54 -1.13
N TYR A 39 -13.62 -4.61 -2.07
CA TYR A 39 -12.44 -3.79 -2.29
C TYR A 39 -12.80 -2.37 -2.69
N ALA A 40 -11.86 -1.46 -2.51
CA ALA A 40 -11.92 -0.11 -3.02
C ALA A 40 -10.76 0.11 -4.01
N LEU A 41 -11.06 0.73 -5.13
CA LEU A 41 -10.08 1.04 -6.17
C LEU A 41 -10.00 2.55 -6.38
N LEU A 42 -8.79 3.07 -6.39
CA LEU A 42 -8.51 4.44 -6.81
C LEU A 42 -7.69 4.40 -8.09
N GLU A 43 -8.16 5.08 -9.12
CA GLU A 43 -7.45 5.20 -10.39
C GLU A 43 -6.51 6.41 -10.41
N PRO A 44 -5.50 6.45 -11.29
CA PRO A 44 -4.76 7.68 -11.56
C PRO A 44 -5.71 8.83 -11.92
N GLN A 45 -5.36 10.09 -11.59
CA GLN A 45 -6.21 11.26 -11.92
C GLN A 45 -6.52 11.38 -13.42
N LYS A 46 -5.62 10.88 -14.26
CA LYS A 46 -5.77 10.83 -15.70
C LYS A 46 -5.15 9.53 -16.22
N VAL A 47 -5.96 8.75 -16.91
CA VAL A 47 -5.50 7.56 -17.63
C VAL A 47 -5.34 7.94 -19.11
N GLU A 48 -4.10 7.91 -19.59
CA GLU A 48 -3.75 8.26 -20.97
C GLU A 48 -3.74 7.00 -21.83
N ALA A 49 -4.24 7.09 -23.05
CA ALA A 49 -4.26 5.97 -23.99
C ALA A 49 -2.84 5.44 -24.25
N GLY A 50 -2.68 4.11 -24.19
CA GLY A 50 -1.41 3.43 -24.42
C GLY A 50 -0.40 3.49 -23.26
N LYS A 51 -0.66 4.27 -22.20
CA LYS A 51 0.21 4.36 -21.04
C LYS A 51 -0.20 3.33 -19.98
N LYS A 52 0.80 2.71 -19.35
CA LYS A 52 0.60 1.79 -18.21
C LYS A 52 1.08 2.41 -16.90
N TYR A 53 0.36 2.12 -15.83
CA TYR A 53 0.55 2.71 -14.51
C TYR A 53 0.89 1.65 -13.47
N PRO A 54 1.63 2.00 -12.39
CA PRO A 54 1.82 1.08 -11.27
C PRO A 54 0.50 0.70 -10.61
N LEU A 55 0.50 -0.46 -9.93
CA LEU A 55 -0.53 -0.86 -8.97
C LEU A 55 0.09 -0.93 -7.58
N LEU A 56 -0.54 -0.30 -6.60
CA LEU A 56 -0.24 -0.47 -5.18
C LEU A 56 -1.36 -1.29 -4.52
N LEU A 57 -1.05 -2.50 -4.07
CA LEU A 57 -1.90 -3.25 -3.15
C LEU A 57 -1.69 -2.70 -1.74
N SER A 58 -2.74 -2.17 -1.13
CA SER A 58 -2.69 -1.50 0.17
C SER A 58 -3.55 -2.23 1.20
N LEU A 59 -2.90 -2.79 2.22
CA LEU A 59 -3.51 -3.68 3.20
C LEU A 59 -3.73 -2.95 4.54
N HIS A 60 -5.00 -2.85 4.96
CA HIS A 60 -5.37 -2.18 6.20
C HIS A 60 -4.88 -2.92 7.46
N GLY A 61 -4.75 -2.20 8.56
CA GLY A 61 -4.53 -2.75 9.90
C GLY A 61 -5.80 -3.41 10.46
N ALA A 62 -5.71 -3.97 11.66
CA ALA A 62 -6.83 -4.68 12.29
C ALA A 62 -8.11 -3.84 12.42
N GLY A 63 -8.01 -2.52 12.58
CA GLY A 63 -9.16 -1.61 12.66
C GLY A 63 -9.97 -1.48 11.37
N GLY A 64 -9.44 -1.94 10.22
CA GLY A 64 -10.17 -1.97 8.96
C GLY A 64 -11.11 -3.18 8.80
N ARG A 65 -10.99 -4.21 9.63
CA ARG A 65 -11.80 -5.43 9.57
C ARG A 65 -13.30 -5.12 9.64
N GLY A 66 -14.06 -5.50 8.61
CA GLY A 66 -15.51 -5.28 8.58
C GLY A 66 -15.93 -3.81 8.70
N ASN A 67 -15.02 -2.85 8.51
CA ASN A 67 -15.28 -1.43 8.60
C ASN A 67 -15.77 -0.92 7.23
N LYS A 68 -16.85 -0.11 7.21
CA LYS A 68 -17.39 0.48 5.97
C LYS A 68 -16.40 1.42 5.27
N ASN A 69 -15.41 1.95 6.00
CA ASN A 69 -14.37 2.86 5.48
C ASN A 69 -12.97 2.27 5.66
N TRP A 70 -12.82 0.99 5.33
CA TRP A 70 -11.54 0.27 5.49
C TRP A 70 -10.40 0.87 4.65
N GLU A 71 -10.70 1.47 3.51
CA GLU A 71 -9.74 2.15 2.65
C GLU A 71 -9.03 3.30 3.36
N ARG A 72 -9.68 3.91 4.36
CA ARG A 72 -9.11 4.95 5.21
C ARG A 72 -8.23 4.40 6.34
N ASN A 73 -8.31 3.11 6.60
CA ASN A 73 -7.56 2.46 7.68
C ASN A 73 -6.13 2.08 7.29
N CYS A 74 -5.66 2.47 6.12
CA CYS A 74 -4.25 2.47 5.77
C CYS A 74 -3.82 3.90 5.44
N LEU A 75 -2.87 4.44 6.19
CA LEU A 75 -2.41 5.82 6.02
C LEU A 75 -1.77 6.04 4.64
N ALA A 76 -1.22 4.98 4.02
CA ALA A 76 -0.71 5.03 2.65
C ALA A 76 -1.77 5.53 1.66
N ASN A 77 -3.02 5.03 1.78
CA ASN A 77 -4.12 5.43 0.92
C ASN A 77 -4.43 6.92 1.06
N LYS A 78 -4.50 7.40 2.32
CA LYS A 78 -4.77 8.81 2.60
C LYS A 78 -3.69 9.72 2.02
N ILE A 79 -2.42 9.33 2.10
CA ILE A 79 -1.30 10.13 1.58
C ILE A 79 -1.31 10.13 0.06
N LEU A 80 -1.41 8.94 -0.57
CA LEU A 80 -1.35 8.81 -2.03
C LEU A 80 -2.60 9.33 -2.74
N SER A 81 -3.77 9.41 -2.07
CA SER A 81 -4.97 10.03 -2.64
C SER A 81 -4.92 11.56 -2.63
N GLY A 82 -3.96 12.18 -1.93
CA GLY A 82 -3.76 13.63 -1.95
C GLY A 82 -3.30 14.12 -3.33
N ARG A 83 -3.77 15.30 -3.75
CA ARG A 83 -3.55 15.87 -5.09
C ARG A 83 -2.08 15.85 -5.52
N GLU A 84 -1.18 16.29 -4.67
CA GLU A 84 0.26 16.36 -4.95
C GLU A 84 0.85 14.95 -5.19
N MET A 85 0.59 14.02 -4.29
CA MET A 85 1.09 12.65 -4.38
C MET A 85 0.52 11.89 -5.58
N ARG A 86 -0.76 12.07 -5.90
CA ARG A 86 -1.38 11.50 -7.12
C ARG A 86 -0.79 12.05 -8.40
N SER A 87 -0.38 13.32 -8.40
CA SER A 87 0.31 13.92 -9.54
C SER A 87 1.73 13.40 -9.67
N GLN A 88 2.45 13.28 -8.56
CA GLN A 88 3.84 12.82 -8.53
C GLN A 88 3.97 11.32 -8.79
N TYR A 89 3.05 10.51 -8.25
CA TYR A 89 3.03 9.05 -8.34
C TYR A 89 1.69 8.54 -8.87
N PRO A 90 1.34 8.82 -10.14
CA PRO A 90 0.09 8.33 -10.72
C PRO A 90 0.09 6.80 -10.74
N CYS A 91 -0.82 6.20 -9.97
CA CYS A 91 -0.93 4.74 -9.82
C CYS A 91 -2.37 4.34 -9.53
N PHE A 92 -2.70 3.08 -9.78
CA PHE A 92 -3.87 2.43 -9.22
C PHE A 92 -3.59 2.05 -7.77
N ILE A 93 -4.56 2.26 -6.87
CA ILE A 93 -4.49 1.79 -5.48
C ILE A 93 -5.64 0.81 -5.26
N LEU A 94 -5.28 -0.45 -5.02
CA LEU A 94 -6.21 -1.51 -4.65
C LEU A 94 -6.22 -1.65 -3.12
N ALA A 95 -7.33 -1.35 -2.49
CA ALA A 95 -7.55 -1.47 -1.06
C ALA A 95 -8.63 -2.51 -0.76
N PRO A 96 -8.31 -3.80 -0.66
CA PRO A 96 -9.26 -4.83 -0.26
C PRO A 96 -9.58 -4.74 1.24
N THR A 97 -10.65 -5.43 1.68
CA THR A 97 -10.93 -5.63 3.10
C THR A 97 -11.16 -7.10 3.42
N VAL A 98 -10.95 -7.44 4.69
CA VAL A 98 -11.30 -8.74 5.24
C VAL A 98 -12.49 -8.62 6.20
N SER A 99 -13.22 -9.71 6.38
CA SER A 99 -14.33 -9.79 7.33
C SER A 99 -13.91 -9.42 8.76
N LYS A 100 -14.86 -9.19 9.66
CA LYS A 100 -14.62 -8.81 11.05
C LYS A 100 -13.66 -9.77 11.79
N GLN A 101 -13.72 -11.06 11.49
CA GLN A 101 -12.83 -12.10 12.04
C GLN A 101 -11.65 -12.43 11.11
N GLY A 102 -11.58 -11.80 9.93
CA GLY A 102 -10.60 -12.11 8.89
C GLY A 102 -9.17 -11.69 9.22
N SER A 103 -8.25 -12.22 8.45
CA SER A 103 -6.81 -11.93 8.54
C SER A 103 -6.18 -11.97 7.15
N TRP A 104 -5.15 -11.15 6.92
CA TRP A 104 -4.34 -11.22 5.69
C TRP A 104 -3.46 -12.48 5.58
N LYS A 105 -3.48 -13.35 6.59
CA LYS A 105 -2.77 -14.65 6.58
C LYS A 105 -3.72 -15.82 6.28
N SER A 106 -5.00 -15.56 6.04
CA SER A 106 -6.02 -16.54 5.69
C SER A 106 -6.16 -16.69 4.16
N GLU A 107 -7.07 -17.56 3.75
CA GLU A 107 -7.42 -17.79 2.33
C GLU A 107 -7.92 -16.53 1.60
N SER A 108 -8.39 -15.50 2.34
CA SER A 108 -8.73 -14.21 1.72
C SER A 108 -7.57 -13.57 0.98
N MET A 109 -6.32 -13.92 1.32
CA MET A 109 -5.17 -13.41 0.57
C MET A 109 -5.10 -14.00 -0.83
N ASP A 110 -5.51 -15.25 -1.03
CA ASP A 110 -5.53 -15.87 -2.35
C ASP A 110 -6.55 -15.18 -3.24
N ASP A 111 -7.73 -14.83 -2.71
CA ASP A 111 -8.76 -14.06 -3.42
C ASP A 111 -8.26 -12.65 -3.79
N VAL A 112 -7.49 -12.01 -2.90
CA VAL A 112 -6.86 -10.70 -3.18
C VAL A 112 -5.85 -10.81 -4.31
N LEU A 113 -5.00 -11.83 -4.29
CA LEU A 113 -3.97 -12.04 -5.32
C LEU A 113 -4.61 -12.40 -6.68
N GLU A 114 -5.68 -13.19 -6.67
CA GLU A 114 -6.49 -13.47 -7.87
C GLU A 114 -7.08 -12.16 -8.43
N LEU A 115 -7.64 -11.30 -7.59
CA LEU A 115 -8.14 -9.98 -8.01
C LEU A 115 -7.03 -9.13 -8.63
N VAL A 116 -5.82 -9.11 -8.06
CA VAL A 116 -4.66 -8.41 -8.66
C VAL A 116 -4.41 -8.91 -10.07
N GLU A 117 -4.37 -10.22 -10.28
CA GLU A 117 -4.15 -10.81 -11.62
C GLU A 117 -5.28 -10.48 -12.62
N LYS A 118 -6.54 -10.42 -12.17
CA LYS A 118 -7.67 -10.00 -13.00
C LYS A 118 -7.56 -8.52 -13.39
N LEU A 119 -7.18 -7.65 -12.45
CA LEU A 119 -7.00 -6.22 -12.71
C LEU A 119 -5.82 -5.96 -13.67
N LEU A 120 -4.72 -6.70 -13.57
CA LEU A 120 -3.60 -6.64 -14.51
C LEU A 120 -4.01 -6.92 -15.97
N LYS A 121 -5.05 -7.77 -16.17
CA LYS A 121 -5.60 -8.08 -17.49
C LYS A 121 -6.62 -7.05 -17.97
N LYS A 122 -7.33 -6.39 -17.05
CA LYS A 122 -8.46 -5.49 -17.34
C LYS A 122 -8.07 -4.03 -17.48
N LEU A 123 -7.10 -3.57 -16.68
CA LEU A 123 -6.73 -2.17 -16.55
C LEU A 123 -5.33 -1.92 -17.14
N PRO A 124 -5.01 -0.68 -17.53
CA PRO A 124 -3.70 -0.33 -18.05
C PRO A 124 -2.62 -0.29 -16.96
N ILE A 125 -2.47 -1.42 -16.24
CA ILE A 125 -1.48 -1.58 -15.19
C ILE A 125 -0.18 -2.13 -15.79
N ASP A 126 0.96 -1.61 -15.33
CA ASP A 126 2.28 -2.12 -15.67
C ASP A 126 2.57 -3.37 -14.80
N PRO A 127 2.62 -4.57 -15.39
CA PRO A 127 2.84 -5.80 -14.62
C PRO A 127 4.21 -5.88 -13.95
N ASP A 128 5.17 -5.05 -14.38
CA ASP A 128 6.49 -4.98 -13.78
C ASP A 128 6.58 -3.90 -12.67
N ARG A 129 5.47 -3.22 -12.35
CA ARG A 129 5.37 -2.20 -11.28
C ARG A 129 4.16 -2.45 -10.38
N VAL A 130 4.07 -3.65 -9.83
CA VAL A 130 3.09 -4.02 -8.81
C VAL A 130 3.76 -3.98 -7.45
N TYR A 131 3.23 -3.18 -6.55
CA TYR A 131 3.77 -2.99 -5.21
C TYR A 131 2.77 -3.43 -4.15
N VAL A 132 3.27 -3.76 -2.96
CA VAL A 132 2.41 -4.06 -1.81
C VAL A 132 2.90 -3.34 -0.56
N THR A 133 1.96 -2.78 0.19
CA THR A 133 2.23 -2.17 1.49
C THR A 133 1.07 -2.44 2.46
N GLY A 134 1.34 -2.28 3.74
CA GLY A 134 0.33 -2.36 4.77
C GLY A 134 0.92 -2.09 6.15
N GLN A 135 0.04 -1.75 7.10
CA GLN A 135 0.41 -1.42 8.46
C GLN A 135 -0.11 -2.46 9.45
N SER A 136 0.65 -2.80 10.49
CA SER A 136 0.25 -3.72 11.56
C SER A 136 -0.15 -5.09 11.00
N MET A 137 -1.41 -5.51 11.13
CA MET A 137 -1.94 -6.71 10.48
C MET A 137 -1.66 -6.68 8.96
N GLY A 138 -1.82 -5.51 8.30
CA GLY A 138 -1.48 -5.31 6.89
C GLY A 138 0.02 -5.39 6.61
N GLY A 139 0.87 -4.99 7.54
CA GLY A 139 2.32 -5.19 7.46
C GLY A 139 2.69 -6.67 7.42
N GLY A 140 2.04 -7.48 8.26
CA GLY A 140 2.15 -8.94 8.18
C GLY A 140 1.59 -9.50 6.86
N GLY A 141 0.48 -8.92 6.37
CA GLY A 141 -0.13 -9.25 5.08
C GLY A 141 0.77 -8.92 3.89
N THR A 142 1.58 -7.85 3.98
CA THR A 142 2.56 -7.49 2.95
C THR A 142 3.57 -8.61 2.74
N TYR A 143 4.14 -9.14 3.81
CA TYR A 143 5.02 -10.31 3.73
C TYR A 143 4.30 -11.55 3.19
N GLU A 144 3.04 -11.76 3.64
CA GLU A 144 2.23 -12.91 3.21
C GLU A 144 1.92 -12.87 1.72
N ALA A 145 1.50 -11.71 1.20
CA ALA A 145 1.21 -11.52 -0.22
C ALA A 145 2.45 -11.84 -1.08
N MET A 146 3.61 -11.25 -0.71
CA MET A 146 4.86 -11.52 -1.41
C MET A 146 5.28 -12.99 -1.33
N ALA A 147 5.02 -13.68 -0.20
CA ALA A 147 5.42 -15.08 -0.04
C ALA A 147 4.52 -16.06 -0.81
N ARG A 148 3.24 -15.70 -1.04
CA ARG A 148 2.31 -16.53 -1.83
C ARG A 148 2.52 -16.40 -3.34
N LYS A 149 2.77 -15.17 -3.82
CA LYS A 149 3.00 -14.89 -5.24
C LYS A 149 4.18 -13.92 -5.43
N PRO A 150 5.42 -14.37 -5.18
CA PRO A 150 6.61 -13.52 -5.28
C PRO A 150 6.81 -12.93 -6.67
N GLU A 151 6.35 -13.63 -7.69
CA GLU A 151 6.45 -13.21 -9.10
C GLU A 151 5.55 -12.03 -9.46
N LEU A 152 4.60 -11.64 -8.61
CA LEU A 152 3.73 -10.48 -8.86
C LEU A 152 4.40 -9.16 -8.48
N PHE A 153 5.26 -9.15 -7.46
CA PHE A 153 5.64 -7.91 -6.81
C PHE A 153 7.02 -7.41 -7.23
N ALA A 154 7.08 -6.14 -7.60
CA ALA A 154 8.32 -5.41 -7.86
C ALA A 154 8.99 -4.95 -6.56
N ALA A 155 8.20 -4.65 -5.52
CA ALA A 155 8.69 -4.30 -4.19
C ALA A 155 7.59 -4.37 -3.13
N GLY A 156 7.99 -4.39 -1.85
CA GLY A 156 7.08 -4.33 -0.71
C GLY A 156 7.55 -3.42 0.40
N VAL A 157 6.58 -2.77 1.07
CA VAL A 157 6.83 -1.91 2.25
C VAL A 157 5.97 -2.40 3.42
N PRO A 158 6.42 -3.41 4.17
CA PRO A 158 5.75 -3.85 5.40
C PRO A 158 6.03 -2.86 6.55
N VAL A 159 4.98 -2.40 7.24
CA VAL A 159 5.10 -1.47 8.37
C VAL A 159 4.57 -2.10 9.64
N CYS A 160 5.37 -2.12 10.71
CA CYS A 160 5.11 -2.73 12.03
C CYS A 160 4.40 -4.09 11.92
N GLY A 161 4.89 -4.92 11.03
CA GLY A 161 4.37 -6.25 10.77
C GLY A 161 5.43 -7.33 10.98
N GLY A 162 4.99 -8.57 11.04
CA GLY A 162 5.85 -9.75 11.06
C GLY A 162 5.16 -10.92 10.39
N ASN A 163 5.95 -11.86 9.93
CA ASN A 163 5.46 -13.09 9.30
C ASN A 163 6.22 -14.31 9.85
N LYS A 164 5.97 -15.48 9.29
CA LYS A 164 6.76 -16.69 9.53
C LYS A 164 8.11 -16.52 8.83
N VAL A 165 9.20 -16.75 9.56
CA VAL A 165 10.59 -16.59 9.04
C VAL A 165 10.90 -17.55 7.89
N GLU A 166 10.22 -18.68 7.81
CA GLU A 166 10.33 -19.65 6.72
C GLU A 166 9.96 -19.06 5.36
N ASN A 167 9.11 -18.04 5.36
CA ASN A 167 8.71 -17.33 4.15
C ASN A 167 9.84 -16.44 3.58
N ALA A 168 10.89 -16.17 4.36
CA ALA A 168 12.00 -15.31 3.95
C ALA A 168 12.67 -15.77 2.65
N LYS A 169 12.86 -17.08 2.47
CA LYS A 169 13.46 -17.66 1.25
C LYS A 169 12.66 -17.34 -0.01
N LYS A 170 11.33 -17.30 0.10
CA LYS A 170 10.42 -17.03 -1.04
C LYS A 170 10.50 -15.58 -1.51
N ILE A 171 10.80 -14.65 -0.60
CA ILE A 171 10.75 -13.20 -0.86
C ILE A 171 12.14 -12.55 -0.89
N ALA A 172 13.22 -13.33 -0.73
CA ALA A 172 14.58 -12.80 -0.63
C ALA A 172 15.02 -12.00 -1.86
N ALA A 173 14.50 -12.33 -3.05
CA ALA A 173 14.79 -11.62 -4.29
C ALA A 173 13.98 -10.34 -4.49
N ILE A 174 12.91 -10.12 -3.70
CA ILE A 174 12.04 -8.95 -3.82
C ILE A 174 12.66 -7.78 -3.06
N PRO A 175 12.77 -6.58 -3.66
CA PRO A 175 13.12 -5.35 -2.95
C PRO A 175 12.14 -5.07 -1.81
N ILE A 176 12.64 -4.97 -0.58
CA ILE A 176 11.83 -4.72 0.62
C ILE A 176 12.42 -3.55 1.39
N TRP A 177 11.57 -2.62 1.84
CA TRP A 177 11.92 -1.62 2.83
C TRP A 177 10.93 -1.69 4.00
N ALA A 178 11.34 -2.33 5.09
CA ALA A 178 10.50 -2.50 6.26
C ALA A 178 10.71 -1.39 7.28
N PHE A 179 9.63 -1.02 7.98
CA PHE A 179 9.64 -0.03 9.05
C PHE A 179 9.05 -0.63 10.33
N HIS A 180 9.66 -0.35 11.49
CA HIS A 180 9.14 -0.79 12.77
C HIS A 180 9.49 0.21 13.88
N GLY A 181 8.59 0.39 14.84
CA GLY A 181 8.86 1.21 16.01
C GLY A 181 9.65 0.43 17.05
N GLU A 182 10.75 1.00 17.54
CA GLU A 182 11.61 0.40 18.57
C GLU A 182 10.83 -0.01 19.83
N LYS A 183 9.85 0.81 20.22
CA LYS A 183 9.03 0.60 21.44
C LYS A 183 7.63 0.03 21.13
N ASP A 184 7.49 -0.71 20.03
CA ASP A 184 6.23 -1.36 19.69
C ASP A 184 5.93 -2.50 20.68
N ARG A 185 4.80 -2.40 21.38
CA ARG A 185 4.31 -3.40 22.34
C ARG A 185 3.09 -4.18 21.84
N VAL A 186 2.62 -3.90 20.62
CA VAL A 186 1.49 -4.59 19.98
C VAL A 186 2.00 -5.68 19.05
N VAL A 187 2.88 -5.30 18.14
CA VAL A 187 3.70 -6.22 17.35
C VAL A 187 5.15 -5.96 17.73
N HIS A 188 5.69 -6.78 18.61
CA HIS A 188 7.05 -6.59 19.14
C HIS A 188 8.06 -6.41 18.01
N VAL A 189 8.98 -5.47 18.18
CA VAL A 189 9.98 -5.09 17.17
C VAL A 189 10.86 -6.27 16.73
N GLU A 190 11.05 -7.24 17.62
CA GLU A 190 11.77 -8.49 17.36
C GLU A 190 11.20 -9.24 16.15
N ARG A 191 9.87 -9.19 15.93
CA ARG A 191 9.22 -9.81 14.76
C ARG A 191 9.70 -9.19 13.44
N GLY A 192 9.95 -7.87 13.45
CA GLY A 192 10.53 -7.17 12.31
C GLY A 192 11.99 -7.55 12.11
N ARG A 193 12.79 -7.51 13.18
CA ARG A 193 14.21 -7.88 13.19
C ARG A 193 14.43 -9.31 12.70
N GLU A 194 13.70 -10.28 13.26
CA GLU A 194 13.76 -11.69 12.87
C GLU A 194 13.50 -11.89 11.37
N MET A 195 12.46 -11.22 10.86
CA MET A 195 12.10 -11.33 9.45
C MET A 195 13.18 -10.75 8.53
N ILE A 196 13.75 -9.59 8.89
CA ILE A 196 14.83 -8.95 8.15
C ILE A 196 16.10 -9.81 8.14
N GLU A 197 16.50 -10.35 9.29
CA GLU A 197 17.65 -11.23 9.39
C GLU A 197 17.45 -12.53 8.61
N ALA A 198 16.25 -13.11 8.63
CA ALA A 198 15.91 -14.28 7.83
C ALA A 198 16.01 -14.01 6.32
N ILE A 199 15.53 -12.83 5.86
CA ILE A 199 15.66 -12.43 4.46
C ILE A 199 17.13 -12.25 4.07
N LYS A 200 17.95 -11.61 4.90
CA LYS A 200 19.41 -11.48 4.66
C LYS A 200 20.10 -12.84 4.59
N LYS A 201 19.81 -13.75 5.53
CA LYS A 201 20.32 -15.12 5.53
C LYS A 201 19.93 -15.91 4.27
N ALA A 202 18.76 -15.58 3.68
CA ALA A 202 18.31 -16.16 2.42
C ALA A 202 18.92 -15.47 1.17
N GLY A 203 19.88 -14.55 1.33
CA GLY A 203 20.58 -13.85 0.26
C GLY A 203 19.91 -12.55 -0.20
N GLY A 204 18.81 -12.14 0.43
CA GLY A 204 18.13 -10.88 0.14
C GLY A 204 18.85 -9.65 0.68
N LYS A 205 18.51 -8.47 0.17
CA LYS A 205 19.08 -7.19 0.57
C LYS A 205 17.98 -6.21 1.03
N PRO A 206 17.24 -6.55 2.11
CA PRO A 206 16.16 -5.67 2.57
C PRO A 206 16.71 -4.40 3.20
N ARG A 207 16.00 -3.28 3.01
CA ARG A 207 16.16 -2.08 3.83
C ARG A 207 15.33 -2.23 5.10
N TYR A 208 15.85 -1.75 6.21
CA TYR A 208 15.15 -1.73 7.49
C TYR A 208 15.34 -0.41 8.20
N SER A 209 14.24 0.22 8.58
CA SER A 209 14.21 1.42 9.40
C SER A 209 13.53 1.10 10.72
N GLU A 210 14.34 0.86 11.75
CA GLU A 210 13.87 0.83 13.12
C GLU A 210 13.81 2.28 13.64
N LEU A 211 12.64 2.67 14.13
CA LEU A 211 12.33 4.07 14.47
C LEU A 211 12.50 4.27 15.97
N PRO A 212 13.56 5.00 16.42
CA PRO A 212 13.85 5.18 17.83
C PRO A 212 12.70 5.85 18.59
N GLY A 213 12.34 5.30 19.75
CA GLY A 213 11.29 5.83 20.62
C GLY A 213 9.85 5.66 20.10
N VAL A 214 9.66 5.23 18.84
CA VAL A 214 8.34 5.07 18.23
C VAL A 214 7.68 3.77 18.73
N ARG A 215 6.40 3.89 19.08
CA ARG A 215 5.54 2.75 19.45
C ARG A 215 4.90 2.13 18.21
N HIS A 216 3.71 1.49 18.37
CA HIS A 216 3.03 0.77 17.29
C HIS A 216 2.67 1.63 16.06
N ASN A 217 2.43 2.92 16.21
CA ASN A 217 2.03 3.80 15.11
C ASN A 217 3.19 4.22 14.17
N SER A 218 4.14 3.34 13.93
CA SER A 218 5.28 3.56 13.03
C SER A 218 4.89 3.83 11.56
N TRP A 219 3.64 3.56 11.18
CA TRP A 219 3.11 3.94 9.85
C TRP A 219 3.08 5.45 9.61
N THR A 220 2.95 6.27 10.69
CA THR A 220 2.95 7.72 10.51
C THR A 220 4.29 8.23 10.00
N PRO A 221 5.44 7.99 10.64
CA PRO A 221 6.73 8.38 10.08
C PRO A 221 7.09 7.61 8.80
N ALA A 222 6.72 6.32 8.67
CA ALA A 222 7.01 5.54 7.47
C ALA A 222 6.35 6.13 6.22
N TYR A 223 5.04 6.35 6.25
CA TYR A 223 4.33 6.86 5.08
C TYR A 223 4.49 8.37 4.83
N LYS A 224 4.95 9.14 5.82
CA LYS A 224 5.38 10.54 5.61
C LYS A 224 6.79 10.64 5.01
N ASN A 225 7.53 9.56 4.92
CA ASN A 225 8.89 9.54 4.36
C ASN A 225 8.84 9.59 2.83
N GLN A 226 9.22 10.73 2.24
CA GLN A 226 9.24 10.93 0.79
C GLN A 226 10.26 10.03 0.09
N GLU A 227 11.41 9.74 0.73
CA GLU A 227 12.42 8.83 0.17
C GLU A 227 11.90 7.41 0.03
N MET A 228 11.02 6.98 0.93
CA MET A 228 10.37 5.67 0.82
C MET A 228 9.48 5.59 -0.43
N TRP A 229 8.67 6.61 -0.71
CA TRP A 229 7.83 6.66 -1.91
C TRP A 229 8.67 6.72 -3.19
N LYS A 230 9.68 7.59 -3.23
CA LYS A 230 10.63 7.67 -4.35
C LYS A 230 11.31 6.34 -4.61
N TRP A 231 11.77 5.67 -3.55
CA TRP A 231 12.36 4.35 -3.67
C TRP A 231 11.34 3.31 -4.16
N LEU A 232 10.14 3.25 -3.59
CA LEU A 232 9.12 2.27 -3.96
C LEU A 232 8.76 2.38 -5.45
N PHE A 233 8.45 3.58 -5.91
CA PHE A 233 8.04 3.81 -7.30
C PHE A 233 9.19 3.73 -8.31
N SER A 234 10.45 3.70 -7.85
CA SER A 234 11.61 3.43 -8.71
C SER A 234 11.85 1.95 -8.96
N GLN A 235 11.24 1.05 -8.19
CA GLN A 235 11.45 -0.38 -8.33
C GLN A 235 10.70 -0.91 -9.55
N LYS A 236 11.36 -1.83 -10.27
CA LYS A 236 10.75 -2.63 -11.34
C LYS A 236 11.12 -4.09 -11.15
N ARG A 237 10.18 -4.96 -11.42
CA ARG A 237 10.44 -6.39 -11.43
C ARG A 237 11.40 -6.73 -12.58
N THR A 238 12.51 -7.36 -12.24
CA THR A 238 13.39 -7.98 -13.23
C THR A 238 12.77 -9.31 -13.65
N LYS A 239 12.45 -9.45 -14.92
CA LYS A 239 12.06 -10.76 -15.48
C LYS A 239 13.28 -11.67 -15.33
N THR A 240 13.25 -12.64 -14.43
CA THR A 240 14.13 -13.78 -14.50
C THR A 240 13.89 -14.43 -15.86
N LYS A 241 14.89 -14.45 -16.75
CA LYS A 241 14.84 -15.28 -17.95
C LYS A 241 14.58 -16.69 -17.45
N SER A 242 13.41 -17.25 -17.76
CA SER A 242 13.18 -18.67 -17.65
C SER A 242 14.20 -19.35 -18.56
N SER A 243 15.17 -20.00 -17.91
CA SER A 243 16.09 -20.95 -18.56
C SER A 243 15.31 -22.15 -19.05
#